data_11e5dce9e83cb4a52ec0a5b8f5bdb858
#
_entry.id   11e5dce9e83cb4a52ec0a5b8f5bdb858
#
_cell.length_a   1.000
_cell.length_b   1.000
_cell.length_c   1.000
_cell.angle_alpha   90.00
_cell.angle_beta   90.00
_cell.angle_gamma   90.00
#
_symmetry.space_group_name_H-M   'P 1'
#
loop_
_entity.id
_entity.type
_entity.pdbx_description
1 polymer ?
#
loop_
_entity_poly.entity_id
_entity_poly.type
_entity_poly.pdbx_seq_one_letter_code
_entity_poly.pdbx_strand_id
1 'polypeptide(L)'
;MHFDYCISNPAFNVAEGNNIAGTGGNTTLYKTATRNDFDRRVKDGGTLINITLKGIISDLVSGHFKDQQINWIHLMDDIDVWPYNTCIFSVSKSPRQTAPLILGGLAAKIYSPNPADCFDFVYYSGSNNGMNKHFGAGKAHRVIRQLPGKGRDHVVYDRTDTEVAAGPKFAFYVMESRKSYTVTEDPVYGGTICYVPFATVEQAAKLKLFVEKNPVYAEYVKRMKLRGHAFGLRNMRRFDIDQIETGLETPKEWSITDADLLPPRVMHNDITEDRDRVKALGEVFTPTSLVEFVLDLVEKYDPASLSDGSKTFIDSMCGDGQFLVGTKNRKIKNGISEATAISTIYGIDLTQSNVDNSISRTNGLVTNIVCADSLGPTFTAE
;
A
#
# COMPACT_ATOMS: atom_id res chain seq x y z
N MET A 1 -13.91 22.09 -5.28
CA MET A 1 -15.07 21.34 -4.72
C MET A 1 -14.54 20.21 -3.86
N HIS A 2 -15.18 19.89 -2.73
CA HIS A 2 -14.81 18.79 -1.83
C HIS A 2 -15.98 17.81 -1.73
N PHE A 3 -15.66 16.51 -1.70
CA PHE A 3 -16.60 15.41 -1.80
C PHE A 3 -16.68 14.59 -0.52
N ASP A 4 -17.81 13.93 -0.29
CA ASP A 4 -17.98 13.00 0.82
C ASP A 4 -17.09 11.77 0.63
N TYR A 5 -17.02 11.27 -0.60
CA TYR A 5 -16.21 10.11 -0.97
C TYR A 5 -15.40 10.39 -2.22
N CYS A 6 -14.13 9.97 -2.19
CA CYS A 6 -13.32 9.81 -3.37
C CYS A 6 -13.02 8.31 -3.53
N ILE A 7 -13.42 7.72 -4.67
CA ILE A 7 -13.16 6.31 -4.99
C ILE A 7 -12.38 6.29 -6.28
N SER A 8 -11.19 5.68 -6.28
CA SER A 8 -10.37 5.60 -7.50
C SER A 8 -9.43 4.40 -7.53
N ASN A 9 -9.00 4.05 -8.75
CA ASN A 9 -7.93 3.12 -9.03
C ASN A 9 -6.84 3.88 -9.81
N PRO A 10 -5.96 4.64 -9.14
CA PRO A 10 -4.98 5.48 -9.82
C PRO A 10 -3.95 4.66 -10.57
N ALA A 11 -3.44 5.23 -11.66
CA ALA A 11 -2.33 4.65 -12.40
C ALA A 11 -1.15 4.31 -11.46
N PHE A 12 -0.62 3.08 -11.57
CA PHE A 12 0.36 2.58 -10.62
C PHE A 12 1.75 3.19 -10.84
N ASN A 13 2.22 3.26 -12.09
CA ASN A 13 3.49 3.87 -12.46
C ASN A 13 3.43 4.37 -13.90
N VAL A 14 4.12 5.44 -14.19
CA VAL A 14 4.39 5.86 -15.57
C VAL A 14 5.64 5.14 -16.08
N ALA A 15 5.64 4.72 -17.35
CA ALA A 15 6.80 4.11 -17.99
C ALA A 15 8.04 5.00 -17.89
N GLU A 16 9.23 4.38 -17.80
CA GLU A 16 10.51 5.08 -17.79
C GLU A 16 10.60 6.08 -18.97
N GLY A 17 10.77 7.34 -18.66
CA GLY A 17 10.89 8.43 -19.66
C GLY A 17 9.96 9.62 -19.42
N ASN A 18 8.82 9.43 -18.78
CA ASN A 18 7.93 10.53 -18.38
C ASN A 18 8.17 10.91 -16.91
N ASN A 19 9.34 11.47 -16.62
CA ASN A 19 9.60 12.07 -15.31
C ASN A 19 8.72 13.31 -15.17
N ILE A 20 7.77 13.27 -14.24
CA ILE A 20 7.12 14.49 -13.76
C ILE A 20 8.22 15.38 -13.19
N ALA A 21 8.39 16.55 -13.77
CA ALA A 21 9.47 17.49 -13.43
C ALA A 21 9.50 17.73 -11.91
N GLY A 22 10.63 17.42 -11.27
CA GLY A 22 10.87 17.67 -9.85
C GLY A 22 10.87 16.45 -8.94
N THR A 23 10.61 15.24 -9.43
CA THR A 23 10.65 14.01 -8.63
C THR A 23 11.87 13.18 -9.02
N GLY A 24 12.89 13.17 -8.20
CA GLY A 24 14.05 12.30 -8.38
C GLY A 24 13.66 10.81 -8.32
N GLY A 25 14.01 10.04 -9.33
CA GLY A 25 13.82 8.65 -9.65
C GLY A 25 13.00 7.78 -8.69
N ASN A 26 12.00 7.05 -9.20
CA ASN A 26 11.08 6.16 -8.48
C ASN A 26 9.94 6.81 -7.69
N THR A 27 9.41 7.91 -8.14
CA THR A 27 8.17 8.43 -7.55
C THR A 27 7.02 7.57 -8.03
N THR A 28 6.42 6.92 -7.09
CA THR A 28 5.26 6.08 -7.29
C THR A 28 4.07 6.99 -7.54
N LEU A 29 3.66 7.13 -8.79
CA LEU A 29 2.57 8.01 -9.23
C LEU A 29 1.31 7.80 -8.38
N TYR A 30 0.99 6.55 -8.06
CA TYR A 30 -0.15 6.19 -7.22
C TYR A 30 -0.12 6.87 -5.83
N LYS A 31 1.07 7.05 -5.21
CA LYS A 31 1.16 7.73 -3.91
C LYS A 31 0.83 9.23 -4.04
N THR A 32 1.34 9.85 -5.09
CA THR A 32 1.05 11.27 -5.37
C THR A 32 -0.43 11.47 -5.66
N ALA A 33 -1.03 10.60 -6.49
CA ALA A 33 -2.44 10.61 -6.80
C ALA A 33 -3.29 10.46 -5.54
N THR A 34 -3.01 9.43 -4.74
CA THR A 34 -3.70 9.15 -3.49
C THR A 34 -3.66 10.32 -2.50
N ARG A 35 -2.49 10.96 -2.34
CA ARG A 35 -2.34 12.14 -1.47
C ARG A 35 -3.11 13.34 -2.01
N ASN A 36 -3.01 13.61 -3.32
CA ASN A 36 -3.75 14.70 -3.95
C ASN A 36 -5.26 14.53 -3.82
N ASP A 37 -5.78 13.31 -4.01
CA ASP A 37 -7.19 13.01 -3.83
C ASP A 37 -7.63 13.30 -2.42
N PHE A 38 -6.87 12.84 -1.45
CA PHE A 38 -7.20 13.06 -0.04
C PHE A 38 -7.15 14.55 0.34
N ASP A 39 -6.08 15.23 -0.02
CA ASP A 39 -5.84 16.62 0.42
C ASP A 39 -6.80 17.60 -0.25
N ARG A 40 -7.04 17.41 -1.56
CA ARG A 40 -7.72 18.41 -2.40
C ARG A 40 -9.18 18.09 -2.69
N ARG A 41 -9.61 16.82 -2.61
CA ARG A 41 -10.94 16.40 -3.03
C ARG A 41 -11.81 15.89 -1.90
N VAL A 42 -11.22 15.27 -0.89
CA VAL A 42 -11.98 14.79 0.26
C VAL A 42 -12.23 15.95 1.21
N LYS A 43 -13.51 16.18 1.56
CA LYS A 43 -13.89 17.17 2.58
C LYS A 43 -13.49 16.72 3.98
N ASP A 44 -13.48 17.62 4.93
CA ASP A 44 -13.30 17.26 6.34
C ASP A 44 -14.43 16.33 6.79
N GLY A 45 -14.07 15.22 7.42
CA GLY A 45 -14.97 14.12 7.74
C GLY A 45 -15.34 13.20 6.56
N GLY A 46 -14.91 13.52 5.34
CA GLY A 46 -15.09 12.66 4.16
C GLY A 46 -14.09 11.51 4.10
N THR A 47 -14.23 10.63 3.12
CA THR A 47 -13.51 9.36 3.03
C THR A 47 -12.90 9.15 1.64
N LEU A 48 -11.62 8.78 1.62
CA LEU A 48 -10.94 8.25 0.44
C LEU A 48 -11.00 6.72 0.48
N ILE A 49 -11.41 6.10 -0.63
CA ILE A 49 -11.33 4.67 -0.88
C ILE A 49 -10.50 4.47 -2.14
N ASN A 50 -9.45 3.67 -2.05
CA ASN A 50 -8.51 3.57 -3.17
C ASN A 50 -8.02 2.14 -3.37
N ILE A 51 -7.96 1.70 -4.64
CA ILE A 51 -7.25 0.48 -5.04
C ILE A 51 -5.84 0.91 -5.42
N THR A 52 -4.83 0.34 -4.79
CA THR A 52 -3.46 0.76 -5.08
C THR A 52 -2.43 -0.30 -4.68
N LEU A 53 -1.17 -0.08 -5.02
CA LEU A 53 -0.10 -0.98 -4.63
C LEU A 53 0.09 -0.99 -3.11
N LYS A 54 0.35 -2.17 -2.53
CA LYS A 54 0.59 -2.35 -1.09
C LYS A 54 1.70 -1.47 -0.51
N GLY A 55 2.56 -0.88 -1.35
CA GLY A 55 3.54 0.13 -0.95
C GLY A 55 2.95 1.38 -0.29
N ILE A 56 1.64 1.66 -0.46
CA ILE A 56 0.93 2.76 0.22
C ILE A 56 0.84 2.54 1.73
N ILE A 57 0.89 1.30 2.19
CA ILE A 57 0.69 0.96 3.59
C ILE A 57 1.69 1.68 4.50
N SER A 58 2.92 1.92 4.02
CA SER A 58 3.89 2.73 4.75
C SER A 58 3.41 4.19 4.94
N ASP A 59 2.70 4.74 3.96
CA ASP A 59 2.13 6.10 4.04
C ASP A 59 0.93 6.14 4.99
N LEU A 60 0.13 5.06 5.01
CA LEU A 60 -1.01 4.92 5.91
C LEU A 60 -0.57 4.84 7.39
N VAL A 61 0.52 4.13 7.65
CA VAL A 61 0.96 3.82 9.03
C VAL A 61 1.89 4.87 9.61
N SER A 62 2.89 5.29 8.88
CA SER A 62 3.97 6.17 9.38
C SER A 62 4.26 7.37 8.49
N GLY A 63 3.54 7.53 7.38
CA GLY A 63 3.72 8.61 6.42
C GLY A 63 2.61 9.64 6.46
N HIS A 64 2.14 10.03 5.27
CA HIS A 64 1.19 11.12 5.06
C HIS A 64 -0.13 10.98 5.83
N PHE A 65 -0.62 9.76 6.00
CA PHE A 65 -1.90 9.47 6.64
C PHE A 65 -1.79 9.02 8.10
N LYS A 66 -0.62 9.11 8.73
CA LYS A 66 -0.35 8.53 10.06
C LYS A 66 -1.31 9.01 11.16
N ASP A 67 -1.79 10.25 11.07
CA ASP A 67 -2.67 10.89 12.04
C ASP A 67 -4.16 10.85 11.63
N GLN A 68 -4.46 10.28 10.45
CA GLN A 68 -5.82 10.17 9.92
C GLN A 68 -6.48 8.85 10.33
N GLN A 69 -7.81 8.83 10.38
CA GLN A 69 -8.56 7.61 10.67
C GLN A 69 -8.52 6.67 9.46
N ILE A 70 -7.74 5.63 9.56
CA ILE A 70 -7.75 4.53 8.58
C ILE A 70 -8.83 3.55 9.06
N ASN A 71 -9.89 3.40 8.26
CA ASN A 71 -11.03 2.59 8.65
C ASN A 71 -10.72 1.10 8.48
N TRP A 72 -10.25 0.74 7.28
CA TRP A 72 -9.89 -0.63 6.95
C TRP A 72 -8.88 -0.68 5.80
N ILE A 73 -8.16 -1.81 5.72
CA ILE A 73 -7.26 -2.17 4.62
C ILE A 73 -7.61 -3.59 4.21
N HIS A 74 -7.99 -3.79 2.94
CA HIS A 74 -8.20 -5.12 2.37
C HIS A 74 -6.98 -5.52 1.54
N LEU A 75 -6.31 -6.61 1.93
CA LEU A 75 -5.16 -7.16 1.22
C LEU A 75 -5.68 -8.11 0.14
N MET A 76 -5.44 -7.81 -1.13
CA MET A 76 -6.03 -8.53 -2.27
C MET A 76 -5.30 -9.84 -2.60
N ASP A 77 -4.88 -10.59 -1.58
CA ASP A 77 -4.10 -11.82 -1.76
C ASP A 77 -4.93 -13.00 -2.28
N ASP A 78 -6.25 -12.95 -2.05
CA ASP A 78 -7.18 -14.03 -2.39
C ASP A 78 -7.91 -13.79 -3.71
N ILE A 79 -7.55 -12.72 -4.43
CA ILE A 79 -8.18 -12.38 -5.71
C ILE A 79 -7.31 -12.90 -6.86
N ASP A 80 -7.57 -14.13 -7.29
CA ASP A 80 -6.78 -14.83 -8.30
C ASP A 80 -6.74 -14.13 -9.66
N VAL A 81 -7.75 -13.33 -9.99
CA VAL A 81 -7.87 -12.64 -11.28
C VAL A 81 -7.14 -11.29 -11.31
N TRP A 82 -6.61 -10.84 -10.16
CA TRP A 82 -5.92 -9.54 -10.08
C TRP A 82 -4.40 -9.75 -9.95
N PRO A 83 -3.62 -9.54 -11.02
CA PRO A 83 -2.20 -9.93 -11.04
C PRO A 83 -1.27 -8.97 -10.27
N TYR A 84 -1.83 -7.90 -9.72
CA TYR A 84 -1.04 -6.82 -9.12
C TYR A 84 -0.95 -6.97 -7.60
N ASN A 85 0.20 -6.60 -7.05
CA ASN A 85 0.44 -6.55 -5.61
C ASN A 85 -0.27 -5.35 -4.96
N THR A 86 -1.60 -5.42 -4.87
CA THR A 86 -2.47 -4.32 -4.48
C THR A 86 -3.18 -4.55 -3.16
N CYS A 87 -3.68 -3.47 -2.60
CA CYS A 87 -4.66 -3.44 -1.53
C CYS A 87 -5.76 -2.43 -1.87
N ILE A 88 -6.90 -2.58 -1.22
CA ILE A 88 -7.94 -1.57 -1.16
C ILE A 88 -7.92 -1.02 0.25
N PHE A 89 -8.04 0.27 0.43
CA PHE A 89 -8.11 0.86 1.77
C PHE A 89 -9.12 1.98 1.83
N SER A 90 -9.55 2.27 3.05
CA SER A 90 -10.43 3.39 3.37
C SER A 90 -9.79 4.25 4.44
N VAL A 91 -9.67 5.55 4.18
CA VAL A 91 -9.17 6.55 5.12
C VAL A 91 -10.09 7.74 5.18
N SER A 92 -10.51 8.13 6.37
CA SER A 92 -11.34 9.31 6.60
C SER A 92 -10.48 10.52 7.01
N LYS A 93 -10.84 11.69 6.51
CA LYS A 93 -10.20 12.97 6.85
C LYS A 93 -10.66 13.43 8.22
N SER A 94 -10.25 12.68 9.23
CA SER A 94 -10.51 12.88 10.65
C SER A 94 -9.38 12.32 11.49
N PRO A 95 -9.18 12.81 12.73
CA PRO A 95 -8.16 12.29 13.61
C PRO A 95 -8.29 10.79 13.87
N ARG A 96 -7.17 10.10 13.94
CA ARG A 96 -7.13 8.66 14.23
C ARG A 96 -7.64 8.38 15.64
N GLN A 97 -8.65 7.53 15.75
CA GLN A 97 -9.25 7.11 17.01
C GLN A 97 -9.06 5.62 17.28
N THR A 98 -9.02 4.81 16.21
CA THR A 98 -8.93 3.35 16.30
C THR A 98 -7.87 2.80 15.36
N ALA A 99 -7.38 1.60 15.67
CA ALA A 99 -6.56 0.84 14.74
C ALA A 99 -7.41 0.41 13.54
N PRO A 100 -6.87 0.41 12.32
CA PRO A 100 -7.61 -0.04 11.15
C PRO A 100 -7.87 -1.55 11.18
N LEU A 101 -9.01 -1.94 10.65
CA LEU A 101 -9.33 -3.34 10.41
C LEU A 101 -8.55 -3.86 9.20
N ILE A 102 -7.82 -4.96 9.35
CA ILE A 102 -7.11 -5.61 8.25
C ILE A 102 -7.93 -6.76 7.72
N LEU A 103 -8.19 -6.75 6.42
CA LEU A 103 -9.03 -7.72 5.72
C LEU A 103 -8.23 -8.42 4.61
N GLY A 104 -8.66 -9.61 4.24
CA GLY A 104 -8.14 -10.36 3.10
C GLY A 104 -7.00 -11.32 3.45
N GLY A 105 -7.18 -12.53 3.05
CA GLY A 105 -6.23 -13.61 2.99
C GLY A 105 -5.30 -13.90 4.14
N LEU A 106 -4.29 -14.67 3.81
CA LEU A 106 -3.25 -15.08 4.75
C LEU A 106 -2.43 -13.88 5.25
N ALA A 107 -2.21 -12.88 4.39
CA ALA A 107 -1.44 -11.69 4.74
C ALA A 107 -2.11 -10.87 5.84
N ALA A 108 -3.43 -10.86 5.91
CA ALA A 108 -4.18 -10.18 6.98
C ALA A 108 -3.87 -10.73 8.37
N LYS A 109 -3.53 -12.02 8.45
CA LYS A 109 -3.22 -12.70 9.74
C LYS A 109 -1.88 -12.30 10.34
N ILE A 110 -0.99 -11.70 9.55
CA ILE A 110 0.36 -11.35 9.96
C ILE A 110 0.66 -9.86 9.83
N TYR A 111 -0.31 -9.09 9.38
CA TYR A 111 -0.17 -7.66 9.19
C TYR A 111 -0.94 -6.88 10.24
N SER A 112 -0.26 -6.07 11.04
CA SER A 112 -0.91 -5.12 11.93
C SER A 112 -0.43 -3.70 11.64
N PRO A 113 -1.28 -2.73 11.31
CA PRO A 113 -0.86 -1.36 11.01
C PRO A 113 -0.83 -0.44 12.24
N ASN A 114 -0.95 -0.98 13.47
CA ASN A 114 -0.89 -0.12 14.64
C ASN A 114 0.54 0.41 14.90
N PRO A 115 0.88 1.76 14.86
CA PRO A 115 2.23 2.30 15.04
C PRO A 115 2.89 1.96 16.38
N ALA A 116 2.13 1.66 17.42
CA ALA A 116 2.68 1.31 18.73
C ALA A 116 3.46 -0.02 18.76
N ASP A 117 3.19 -0.93 17.82
CA ASP A 117 3.78 -2.26 17.75
C ASP A 117 4.87 -2.42 16.67
N CYS A 118 5.35 -1.33 16.03
CA CYS A 118 6.33 -1.39 14.95
C CYS A 118 7.73 -1.66 15.47
N PHE A 119 8.46 -2.54 14.80
CA PHE A 119 9.90 -2.58 14.94
C PHE A 119 10.51 -1.31 14.36
N ASP A 120 11.45 -0.72 15.07
CA ASP A 120 12.30 0.34 14.55
C ASP A 120 13.34 -0.27 13.60
N PHE A 121 13.10 -0.12 12.31
CA PHE A 121 14.09 -0.52 11.31
C PHE A 121 15.14 0.56 11.12
N VAL A 122 16.37 0.18 11.23
CA VAL A 122 17.49 1.01 10.81
C VAL A 122 17.93 0.55 9.42
N TYR A 123 17.79 1.41 8.47
CA TYR A 123 18.11 1.17 7.07
C TYR A 123 19.18 2.13 6.58
N TYR A 124 20.28 1.58 6.12
CA TYR A 124 21.33 2.35 5.48
C TYR A 124 21.29 2.13 3.96
N SER A 125 20.55 3.00 3.27
CA SER A 125 20.55 3.02 1.80
C SER A 125 21.47 4.12 1.30
N GLY A 126 22.67 3.73 0.89
CA GLY A 126 23.52 4.57 0.09
C GLY A 126 23.87 3.81 -1.21
N SER A 127 24.03 4.49 -2.33
CA SER A 127 24.67 3.86 -3.47
C SER A 127 26.04 3.34 -2.99
N ASN A 128 26.44 2.13 -3.41
CA ASN A 128 27.75 1.57 -3.06
C ASN A 128 28.89 2.58 -3.29
N ASN A 129 28.76 3.48 -4.24
CA ASN A 129 29.74 4.53 -4.54
C ASN A 129 29.82 5.64 -3.47
N GLY A 130 28.70 5.98 -2.80
CA GLY A 130 28.69 6.95 -1.70
C GLY A 130 29.17 6.35 -0.37
N MET A 131 28.80 5.11 -0.12
CA MET A 131 29.12 4.42 1.13
C MET A 131 30.62 4.08 1.28
N ASN A 132 31.33 3.80 0.20
CA ASN A 132 32.76 3.48 0.25
C ASN A 132 33.61 4.58 0.88
N LYS A 133 33.19 5.83 0.82
CA LYS A 133 33.88 6.96 1.45
C LYS A 133 33.87 6.89 2.99
N HIS A 134 32.91 6.19 3.57
CA HIS A 134 32.76 6.06 5.01
C HIS A 134 33.56 4.91 5.60
N PHE A 135 34.16 4.05 4.75
CA PHE A 135 34.93 2.91 5.20
C PHE A 135 36.42 3.06 4.93
N GLY A 136 37.24 2.41 5.71
CA GLY A 136 38.68 2.30 5.46
C GLY A 136 39.54 2.19 6.71
N ALA A 137 40.79 1.86 6.50
CA ALA A 137 41.82 1.87 7.54
C ALA A 137 41.98 3.26 8.15
N GLY A 138 42.08 3.33 9.48
CA GLY A 138 42.18 4.61 10.20
C GLY A 138 40.87 5.21 10.68
N LYS A 139 39.72 4.66 10.29
CA LYS A 139 38.42 5.02 10.83
C LYS A 139 38.25 4.51 12.28
N ALA A 140 37.43 5.20 13.07
CA ALA A 140 37.35 4.95 14.52
C ALA A 140 36.53 3.71 14.88
N HIS A 141 35.39 3.51 14.23
CA HIS A 141 34.38 2.52 14.65
C HIS A 141 34.42 1.25 13.83
N ARG A 142 34.58 0.11 14.50
CA ARG A 142 34.50 -1.22 13.86
C ARG A 142 33.02 -1.59 13.69
N VAL A 143 32.65 -2.03 12.49
CA VAL A 143 31.29 -2.43 12.13
C VAL A 143 31.27 -3.68 11.25
N ILE A 144 30.17 -4.42 11.29
CA ILE A 144 29.85 -5.41 10.26
C ILE A 144 29.40 -4.66 9.01
N ARG A 145 30.19 -4.80 7.94
CA ARG A 145 29.91 -4.20 6.62
C ARG A 145 29.15 -5.13 5.70
N GLN A 146 29.33 -6.45 5.86
CA GLN A 146 28.65 -7.45 5.04
C GLN A 146 28.24 -8.64 5.91
N LEU A 147 27.01 -9.11 5.68
CA LEU A 147 26.50 -10.32 6.32
C LEU A 147 26.92 -11.57 5.53
N PRO A 148 26.83 -12.78 6.13
CA PRO A 148 26.94 -14.04 5.37
C PRO A 148 25.94 -14.04 4.21
N GLY A 149 26.22 -14.82 3.16
CA GLY A 149 25.34 -14.91 2.01
C GLY A 149 26.00 -15.66 0.86
N LYS A 150 25.45 -15.56 -0.36
CA LYS A 150 25.91 -16.33 -1.52
C LYS A 150 27.44 -16.21 -1.70
N GLY A 151 28.12 -17.31 -1.54
CA GLY A 151 29.58 -17.39 -1.68
C GLY A 151 30.40 -16.94 -0.46
N ARG A 152 29.73 -16.74 0.69
CA ARG A 152 30.39 -16.33 1.93
C ARG A 152 29.61 -16.79 3.15
N ASP A 153 30.22 -17.46 4.05
CA ASP A 153 29.66 -18.08 5.25
C ASP A 153 29.93 -17.29 6.55
N HIS A 154 30.63 -16.15 6.45
CA HIS A 154 31.03 -15.32 7.59
C HIS A 154 30.68 -13.84 7.37
N VAL A 155 30.64 -13.08 8.47
CA VAL A 155 30.52 -11.61 8.45
C VAL A 155 31.85 -10.98 8.02
N VAL A 156 31.77 -9.84 7.34
CA VAL A 156 32.94 -9.03 7.01
C VAL A 156 32.90 -7.76 7.83
N TYR A 157 33.95 -7.52 8.58
CA TYR A 157 34.14 -6.29 9.34
C TYR A 157 34.91 -5.26 8.53
N ASP A 158 34.62 -3.99 8.84
CA ASP A 158 35.37 -2.83 8.33
C ASP A 158 35.35 -1.75 9.42
N ARG A 159 35.97 -0.60 9.13
CA ARG A 159 35.94 0.56 10.02
C ARG A 159 35.26 1.72 9.33
N THR A 160 34.49 2.50 10.10
CA THR A 160 33.74 3.68 9.61
C THR A 160 33.96 4.88 10.54
N ASP A 161 33.74 6.08 10.03
CA ASP A 161 33.64 7.31 10.79
C ASP A 161 32.26 7.52 11.45
N THR A 162 31.28 6.71 11.07
CA THR A 162 29.94 6.77 11.63
C THR A 162 29.85 5.92 12.89
N GLU A 163 29.47 6.53 13.99
CA GLU A 163 29.16 5.80 15.21
C GLU A 163 27.84 5.03 15.05
N VAL A 164 27.88 3.73 15.28
CA VAL A 164 26.73 2.83 15.22
C VAL A 164 26.63 2.08 16.52
N ALA A 165 25.45 2.11 17.16
CA ALA A 165 25.22 1.45 18.42
C ALA A 165 25.44 -0.07 18.33
N ALA A 166 26.16 -0.62 19.28
CA ALA A 166 26.17 -2.05 19.58
C ALA A 166 24.86 -2.46 20.29
N GLY A 167 24.66 -3.76 20.41
CA GLY A 167 23.50 -4.32 21.11
C GLY A 167 22.74 -5.33 20.26
N PRO A 168 21.83 -6.10 20.88
CA PRO A 168 21.12 -7.18 20.21
C PRO A 168 20.33 -6.71 19.00
N LYS A 169 20.51 -7.35 17.87
CA LYS A 169 19.78 -7.02 16.63
C LYS A 169 19.67 -8.20 15.68
N PHE A 170 18.60 -8.18 14.90
CA PHE A 170 18.42 -9.04 13.75
C PHE A 170 18.78 -8.24 12.49
N ALA A 171 19.84 -8.65 11.82
CA ALA A 171 20.36 -7.98 10.63
C ALA A 171 20.13 -8.83 9.37
N PHE A 172 19.84 -8.17 8.25
CA PHE A 172 19.52 -8.82 6.98
C PHE A 172 19.80 -7.90 5.79
N TYR A 173 19.94 -8.50 4.60
CA TYR A 173 19.99 -7.70 3.38
C TYR A 173 18.62 -7.24 2.91
N VAL A 174 18.55 -6.03 2.39
CA VAL A 174 17.32 -5.47 1.79
C VAL A 174 16.85 -6.27 0.58
N MET A 175 17.76 -6.96 -0.11
CA MET A 175 17.44 -7.73 -1.31
C MET A 175 17.19 -9.20 -0.96
N GLU A 176 15.98 -9.66 -1.22
CA GLU A 176 15.51 -11.02 -0.92
C GLU A 176 16.37 -12.13 -1.58
N SER A 177 16.99 -11.84 -2.73
CA SER A 177 17.90 -12.77 -3.40
C SER A 177 19.10 -13.21 -2.56
N ARG A 178 19.35 -12.54 -1.44
CA ARG A 178 20.46 -12.82 -0.54
C ARG A 178 20.02 -13.36 0.82
N LYS A 179 18.97 -14.15 0.92
CA LYS A 179 18.42 -14.74 2.18
C LYS A 179 19.51 -14.94 3.26
N SER A 180 19.93 -13.86 3.87
CA SER A 180 20.99 -13.83 4.87
C SER A 180 20.46 -13.10 6.08
N TYR A 181 20.26 -13.87 7.13
CA TYR A 181 19.71 -13.40 8.39
C TYR A 181 20.72 -13.65 9.51
N THR A 182 21.10 -12.62 10.22
CA THR A 182 22.14 -12.70 11.24
C THR A 182 21.64 -12.07 12.53
N VAL A 183 21.77 -12.78 13.63
CA VAL A 183 21.62 -12.22 14.98
C VAL A 183 23.00 -11.83 15.47
N THR A 184 23.17 -10.61 15.93
CA THR A 184 24.44 -10.08 16.42
C THR A 184 24.24 -8.95 17.41
N GLU A 185 25.24 -8.73 18.26
CA GLU A 185 25.36 -7.56 19.11
C GLU A 185 26.32 -6.50 18.54
N ASP A 186 27.09 -6.89 17.53
CA ASP A 186 28.04 -5.98 16.89
C ASP A 186 27.33 -4.86 16.12
N PRO A 187 27.95 -3.68 16.06
CA PRO A 187 27.48 -2.61 15.19
C PRO A 187 27.41 -3.06 13.71
N VAL A 188 26.30 -2.76 13.03
CA VAL A 188 26.08 -3.13 11.63
C VAL A 188 25.89 -1.86 10.81
N TYR A 189 26.72 -1.70 9.77
CA TYR A 189 26.65 -0.54 8.88
C TYR A 189 27.00 -0.92 7.44
N GLY A 190 26.05 -0.82 6.53
CA GLY A 190 26.27 -1.15 5.11
C GLY A 190 25.14 -0.71 4.23
N GLY A 191 25.43 -0.34 2.99
CA GLY A 191 24.49 0.30 2.07
C GLY A 191 23.27 -0.52 1.67
N THR A 192 23.27 -1.81 1.92
CA THR A 192 22.16 -2.72 1.58
C THR A 192 21.76 -3.59 2.79
N ILE A 193 22.18 -3.21 3.97
CA ILE A 193 21.85 -3.93 5.21
C ILE A 193 20.81 -3.14 5.99
N CYS A 194 19.81 -3.87 6.48
CA CYS A 194 18.86 -3.39 7.49
C CYS A 194 19.07 -4.18 8.77
N TYR A 195 18.71 -3.60 9.89
CA TYR A 195 18.56 -4.35 11.11
C TYR A 195 17.38 -3.86 11.94
N VAL A 196 16.90 -4.75 12.81
CA VAL A 196 15.90 -4.47 13.83
C VAL A 196 16.60 -4.59 15.18
N PRO A 197 16.67 -3.53 16.00
CA PRO A 197 17.21 -3.61 17.36
C PRO A 197 16.21 -4.31 18.29
N PHE A 198 16.74 -5.04 19.26
CA PHE A 198 15.97 -5.70 20.32
C PHE A 198 16.59 -5.46 21.68
N ALA A 199 15.82 -5.70 22.74
CA ALA A 199 16.32 -5.63 24.10
C ALA A 199 17.27 -6.81 24.41
N THR A 200 17.04 -7.99 23.79
CA THR A 200 17.85 -9.19 24.02
C THR A 200 18.20 -9.92 22.72
N VAL A 201 19.30 -10.69 22.76
CA VAL A 201 19.70 -11.59 21.66
C VAL A 201 18.62 -12.65 21.39
N GLU A 202 17.94 -13.08 22.44
CA GLU A 202 16.89 -14.08 22.35
C GLU A 202 15.70 -13.60 21.53
N GLN A 203 15.23 -12.36 21.74
CA GLN A 203 14.18 -11.73 20.93
C GLN A 203 14.58 -11.62 19.46
N ALA A 204 15.82 -11.21 19.19
CA ALA A 204 16.34 -11.16 17.83
C ALA A 204 16.41 -12.55 17.18
N ALA A 205 16.75 -13.59 17.93
CA ALA A 205 16.75 -14.98 17.48
C ALA A 205 15.34 -15.52 17.21
N LYS A 206 14.36 -15.14 18.01
CA LYS A 206 12.94 -15.48 17.76
C LYS A 206 12.47 -14.91 16.42
N LEU A 207 12.76 -13.64 16.12
CA LEU A 207 12.43 -13.05 14.82
C LEU A 207 13.15 -13.76 13.67
N LYS A 208 14.44 -14.09 13.83
CA LYS A 208 15.18 -14.87 12.82
C LYS A 208 14.50 -16.22 12.54
N LEU A 209 14.18 -16.96 13.60
CA LEU A 209 13.53 -18.25 13.47
C LEU A 209 12.16 -18.14 12.77
N PHE A 210 11.37 -17.14 13.10
CA PHE A 210 10.11 -16.85 12.45
C PHE A 210 10.28 -16.61 10.94
N VAL A 211 11.18 -15.72 10.57
CA VAL A 211 11.44 -15.39 9.16
C VAL A 211 11.95 -16.60 8.36
N GLU A 212 12.76 -17.46 8.98
CA GLU A 212 13.36 -18.64 8.32
C GLU A 212 12.42 -19.84 8.24
N LYS A 213 11.50 -19.99 9.19
CA LYS A 213 10.79 -21.27 9.40
C LYS A 213 9.26 -21.16 9.36
N ASN A 214 8.69 -19.96 9.58
CA ASN A 214 7.24 -19.85 9.65
C ASN A 214 6.63 -19.98 8.24
N PRO A 215 5.74 -20.97 8.01
CA PRO A 215 5.13 -21.20 6.71
C PRO A 215 4.18 -20.07 6.29
N VAL A 216 3.53 -19.41 7.26
CA VAL A 216 2.65 -18.26 7.01
C VAL A 216 3.49 -17.08 6.49
N TYR A 217 4.66 -16.85 7.08
CA TYR A 217 5.59 -15.83 6.58
C TYR A 217 6.09 -16.15 5.18
N ALA A 218 6.47 -17.39 4.92
CA ALA A 218 6.95 -17.82 3.60
C ALA A 218 5.89 -17.62 2.52
N GLU A 219 4.65 -17.99 2.81
CA GLU A 219 3.52 -17.80 1.89
C GLU A 219 3.17 -16.32 1.70
N TYR A 220 3.23 -15.52 2.76
CA TYR A 220 3.08 -14.07 2.70
C TYR A 220 4.08 -13.42 1.74
N VAL A 221 5.37 -13.71 1.90
CA VAL A 221 6.43 -13.19 1.02
C VAL A 221 6.20 -13.58 -0.43
N LYS A 222 5.78 -14.83 -0.67
CA LYS A 222 5.46 -15.35 -1.99
C LYS A 222 4.28 -14.59 -2.63
N ARG A 223 3.19 -14.39 -1.90
CA ARG A 223 1.98 -13.70 -2.39
C ARG A 223 2.20 -12.20 -2.58
N MET A 224 2.98 -11.59 -1.72
CA MET A 224 3.31 -10.17 -1.84
C MET A 224 4.15 -9.86 -3.07
N LYS A 225 4.73 -10.86 -3.76
CA LYS A 225 5.55 -10.73 -4.98
C LYS A 225 6.52 -9.54 -4.90
N LEU A 226 7.15 -9.36 -3.73
CA LEU A 226 8.02 -8.22 -3.48
C LEU A 226 9.28 -8.36 -4.33
N ARG A 227 9.32 -7.69 -5.47
CA ARG A 227 10.50 -7.66 -6.34
C ARG A 227 11.63 -6.89 -5.64
N GLY A 228 12.67 -7.64 -5.23
CA GLY A 228 14.01 -7.11 -4.99
C GLY A 228 14.24 -6.27 -3.75
N HIS A 229 13.23 -5.83 -3.04
CA HIS A 229 13.39 -5.13 -1.77
C HIS A 229 12.67 -5.93 -0.71
N ALA A 230 13.44 -6.64 0.08
CA ALA A 230 12.89 -7.32 1.21
C ALA A 230 11.87 -6.42 1.81
N PHE A 231 10.60 -6.55 1.46
CA PHE A 231 10.20 -6.64 2.57
C PHE A 231 8.89 -6.82 3.06
N GLY A 232 8.54 -8.08 3.13
CA GLY A 232 7.65 -8.60 4.10
C GLY A 232 7.87 -7.95 5.49
N LEU A 233 9.08 -7.94 6.01
CA LEU A 233 9.41 -7.35 7.32
C LEU A 233 9.13 -5.84 7.41
N ARG A 234 9.35 -5.08 6.37
CA ARG A 234 9.04 -3.65 6.37
C ARG A 234 7.54 -3.35 6.41
N ASN A 235 6.76 -4.26 5.86
CA ASN A 235 5.30 -4.23 5.87
C ASN A 235 4.71 -5.06 7.02
N MET A 236 5.46 -6.02 7.53
CA MET A 236 5.17 -6.80 8.73
C MET A 236 5.62 -6.03 9.97
N ARG A 237 5.01 -4.96 10.22
CA ARG A 237 5.33 -4.22 11.42
C ARG A 237 4.45 -4.78 12.51
N ARG A 238 4.90 -5.74 13.35
CA ARG A 238 4.23 -5.92 14.60
C ARG A 238 3.94 -7.30 15.00
N PHE A 239 5.00 -7.91 15.30
CA PHE A 239 4.95 -9.05 16.18
C PHE A 239 5.19 -8.56 17.62
N ASP A 240 4.33 -8.91 18.54
CA ASP A 240 4.81 -9.09 19.88
C ASP A 240 5.75 -10.29 19.84
N ILE A 241 7.04 -9.99 19.81
CA ILE A 241 8.08 -11.00 19.63
C ILE A 241 8.08 -12.01 20.78
N ASP A 242 7.56 -11.63 21.94
CA ASP A 242 7.50 -12.49 23.11
C ASP A 242 6.33 -13.47 23.04
N GLN A 243 5.30 -13.17 22.26
CA GLN A 243 4.19 -14.09 21.93
C GLN A 243 4.55 -15.12 20.85
N ILE A 244 5.66 -14.92 20.13
CA ILE A 244 6.15 -15.91 19.16
C ILE A 244 7.02 -16.93 19.90
N GLU A 245 6.40 -17.85 20.61
CA GLU A 245 7.13 -18.82 21.43
C GLU A 245 8.06 -19.73 20.61
N THR A 246 7.64 -20.12 19.41
CA THR A 246 8.39 -21.05 18.55
C THR A 246 8.87 -20.44 17.24
N GLY A 247 8.54 -19.19 16.98
CA GLY A 247 8.71 -18.57 15.66
C GLY A 247 7.80 -19.11 14.57
N LEU A 248 6.86 -19.99 14.92
CA LEU A 248 5.96 -20.67 13.99
C LEU A 248 4.50 -20.25 14.15
N GLU A 249 4.15 -19.59 15.24
CA GLU A 249 2.78 -19.21 15.54
C GLU A 249 2.50 -17.76 15.17
N THR A 250 1.27 -17.51 14.73
CA THR A 250 0.75 -16.17 14.49
C THR A 250 0.10 -15.68 15.78
N PRO A 251 0.37 -14.46 16.24
CA PRO A 251 -0.28 -13.90 17.41
C PRO A 251 -1.82 -13.99 17.32
N LYS A 252 -2.47 -14.41 18.41
CA LYS A 252 -3.93 -14.65 18.42
C LYS A 252 -4.76 -13.38 18.21
N GLU A 253 -4.27 -12.24 18.70
CA GLU A 253 -4.92 -10.94 18.49
C GLU A 253 -5.00 -10.47 17.04
N TRP A 254 -4.32 -11.14 16.15
CA TRP A 254 -4.38 -10.87 14.71
C TRP A 254 -5.36 -11.76 13.98
N SER A 255 -6.11 -12.58 14.71
CA SER A 255 -7.15 -13.39 14.11
C SER A 255 -8.32 -12.52 13.68
N ILE A 256 -8.39 -12.26 12.38
CA ILE A 256 -9.61 -11.79 11.76
C ILE A 256 -10.58 -12.96 11.76
N THR A 257 -11.77 -12.74 12.25
CA THR A 257 -12.83 -13.75 12.22
C THR A 257 -13.47 -13.82 10.83
N ASP A 258 -14.09 -14.94 10.47
CA ASP A 258 -14.82 -15.07 9.21
C ASP A 258 -15.92 -14.00 9.05
N ALA A 259 -16.44 -13.48 10.17
CA ALA A 259 -17.41 -12.39 10.16
C ALA A 259 -16.83 -11.05 9.68
N ASP A 260 -15.51 -10.86 9.79
CA ASP A 260 -14.82 -9.65 9.32
C ASP A 260 -14.51 -9.71 7.83
N LEU A 261 -14.57 -10.89 7.23
CA LEU A 261 -14.32 -11.09 5.80
C LEU A 261 -15.63 -10.99 5.01
N LEU A 262 -15.52 -10.47 3.79
CA LEU A 262 -16.60 -10.69 2.82
C LEU A 262 -16.52 -12.13 2.30
N PRO A 263 -17.66 -12.74 1.93
CA PRO A 263 -17.65 -14.06 1.31
C PRO A 263 -16.73 -14.08 0.10
N PRO A 264 -16.04 -15.19 -0.16
CA PRO A 264 -15.26 -15.36 -1.37
C PRO A 264 -16.10 -15.02 -2.60
N ARG A 265 -15.57 -14.16 -3.46
CA ARG A 265 -16.24 -13.78 -4.70
C ARG A 265 -15.41 -14.25 -5.88
N VAL A 266 -16.03 -14.96 -6.79
CA VAL A 266 -15.40 -15.23 -8.09
C VAL A 266 -15.35 -13.94 -8.87
N MET A 267 -14.16 -13.45 -9.14
CA MET A 267 -13.95 -12.26 -9.95
C MET A 267 -13.67 -12.68 -11.38
N HIS A 268 -14.38 -12.05 -12.31
CA HIS A 268 -14.16 -12.23 -13.74
C HIS A 268 -13.45 -11.00 -14.29
N ASN A 269 -12.42 -11.23 -15.08
CA ASN A 269 -11.81 -10.15 -15.83
C ASN A 269 -12.62 -9.98 -17.13
N ASP A 270 -13.51 -9.00 -17.14
CA ASP A 270 -14.36 -8.62 -18.27
C ASP A 270 -13.73 -7.51 -19.13
N ILE A 271 -12.47 -7.20 -18.89
CA ILE A 271 -11.76 -6.11 -19.55
C ILE A 271 -10.69 -6.64 -20.48
N THR A 272 -10.69 -6.14 -21.72
CA THR A 272 -9.60 -6.34 -22.65
C THR A 272 -8.53 -5.26 -22.39
N GLU A 273 -7.40 -5.68 -21.81
CA GLU A 273 -6.27 -4.77 -21.58
C GLU A 273 -5.58 -4.38 -22.90
N ASP A 274 -5.50 -3.10 -23.18
CA ASP A 274 -4.59 -2.56 -24.18
C ASP A 274 -3.19 -2.45 -23.57
N ARG A 275 -2.31 -3.40 -23.89
CA ARG A 275 -0.96 -3.47 -23.31
C ARG A 275 -0.09 -2.24 -23.62
N ASP A 276 -0.34 -1.55 -24.70
CA ASP A 276 0.43 -0.37 -25.08
C ASP A 276 -0.03 0.84 -24.26
N ARG A 277 -1.31 0.98 -23.99
CA ARG A 277 -1.86 1.99 -23.05
C ARG A 277 -1.42 1.73 -21.63
N VAL A 278 -1.45 0.47 -21.17
CA VAL A 278 -0.94 0.09 -19.83
C VAL A 278 0.54 0.49 -19.68
N LYS A 279 1.37 0.28 -20.70
CA LYS A 279 2.78 0.67 -20.68
C LYS A 279 2.98 2.19 -20.74
N ALA A 280 2.20 2.89 -21.54
CA ALA A 280 2.37 4.32 -21.80
C ALA A 280 1.82 5.19 -20.67
N LEU A 281 0.67 4.84 -20.12
CA LEU A 281 -0.09 5.64 -19.17
C LEU A 281 -0.19 5.01 -17.77
N GLY A 282 0.20 3.74 -17.61
CA GLY A 282 -0.06 2.98 -16.40
C GLY A 282 -1.55 2.71 -16.16
N GLU A 283 -2.36 2.84 -17.20
CA GLU A 283 -3.81 2.74 -17.14
C GLU A 283 -4.25 1.28 -17.02
N VAL A 284 -4.93 0.96 -15.94
CA VAL A 284 -5.50 -0.36 -15.69
C VAL A 284 -6.97 -0.18 -15.35
N PHE A 285 -7.84 -0.62 -16.26
CA PHE A 285 -9.28 -0.58 -16.02
C PHE A 285 -9.68 -1.57 -14.92
N THR A 286 -10.62 -1.16 -14.09
CA THR A 286 -11.10 -1.97 -12.97
C THR A 286 -12.21 -2.90 -13.44
N PRO A 287 -12.09 -4.25 -13.32
CA PRO A 287 -13.18 -5.16 -13.67
C PRO A 287 -14.46 -4.85 -12.89
N THR A 288 -15.61 -5.04 -13.53
CA THR A 288 -16.92 -4.77 -12.90
C THR A 288 -17.10 -5.55 -11.60
N SER A 289 -16.65 -6.80 -11.55
CA SER A 289 -16.70 -7.61 -10.33
C SER A 289 -15.87 -7.03 -9.18
N LEU A 290 -14.74 -6.39 -9.49
CA LEU A 290 -13.92 -5.71 -8.49
C LEU A 290 -14.55 -4.39 -8.03
N VAL A 291 -15.18 -3.64 -8.94
CA VAL A 291 -15.98 -2.45 -8.59
C VAL A 291 -17.07 -2.82 -7.60
N GLU A 292 -17.86 -3.87 -7.90
CA GLU A 292 -18.92 -4.34 -7.01
C GLU A 292 -18.37 -4.78 -5.64
N PHE A 293 -17.23 -5.46 -5.62
CA PHE A 293 -16.57 -5.84 -4.38
C PHE A 293 -16.16 -4.64 -3.54
N VAL A 294 -15.59 -3.60 -4.15
CA VAL A 294 -15.23 -2.36 -3.44
C VAL A 294 -16.48 -1.69 -2.86
N LEU A 295 -17.56 -1.62 -3.64
CA LEU A 295 -18.82 -1.02 -3.19
C LEU A 295 -19.45 -1.84 -2.04
N ASP A 296 -19.34 -3.17 -2.06
CA ASP A 296 -19.77 -4.02 -0.93
C ASP A 296 -18.95 -3.72 0.34
N LEU A 297 -17.64 -3.51 0.22
CA LEU A 297 -16.80 -3.08 1.36
C LEU A 297 -17.25 -1.70 1.89
N VAL A 298 -17.51 -0.76 0.98
CA VAL A 298 -17.98 0.57 1.36
C VAL A 298 -19.28 0.48 2.14
N GLU A 299 -20.28 -0.23 1.64
CA GLU A 299 -21.57 -0.40 2.31
C GLU A 299 -21.49 -1.17 3.63
N LYS A 300 -20.61 -2.20 3.70
CA LYS A 300 -20.42 -2.98 4.92
C LYS A 300 -19.89 -2.11 6.07
N TYR A 301 -18.97 -1.20 5.80
CA TYR A 301 -18.33 -0.39 6.84
C TYR A 301 -18.88 1.02 6.97
N ASP A 302 -19.64 1.48 5.98
CA ASP A 302 -20.40 2.72 6.01
C ASP A 302 -21.75 2.56 5.29
N PRO A 303 -22.76 1.97 5.95
CA PRO A 303 -24.04 1.64 5.32
C PRO A 303 -24.80 2.86 4.78
N ALA A 304 -24.53 4.06 5.29
CA ALA A 304 -25.17 5.28 4.81
C ALA A 304 -24.54 5.83 3.53
N SER A 305 -23.34 5.38 3.16
CA SER A 305 -22.55 5.93 2.04
C SER A 305 -23.32 5.97 0.73
N LEU A 306 -23.93 4.86 0.33
CA LEU A 306 -24.59 4.68 -0.95
C LEU A 306 -26.15 4.68 -0.86
N SER A 307 -26.70 4.85 0.35
CA SER A 307 -28.14 4.96 0.60
C SER A 307 -28.60 6.39 0.94
N ASP A 308 -27.66 7.29 1.26
CA ASP A 308 -27.94 8.72 1.44
C ASP A 308 -27.76 9.45 0.10
N GLY A 309 -28.88 9.98 -0.43
CA GLY A 309 -28.91 10.71 -1.70
C GLY A 309 -28.10 12.01 -1.71
N SER A 310 -27.76 12.58 -0.55
CA SER A 310 -26.96 13.80 -0.45
C SER A 310 -25.46 13.57 -0.57
N LYS A 311 -24.99 12.33 -0.40
CA LYS A 311 -23.57 11.99 -0.44
C LYS A 311 -23.00 12.11 -1.85
N THR A 312 -21.91 12.84 -1.96
CA THR A 312 -21.20 13.10 -3.23
C THR A 312 -20.01 12.17 -3.40
N PHE A 313 -19.81 11.66 -4.61
CA PHE A 313 -18.73 10.75 -4.99
C PHE A 313 -17.92 11.34 -6.14
N ILE A 314 -16.60 11.18 -6.08
CA ILE A 314 -15.73 11.49 -7.19
C ILE A 314 -14.78 10.31 -7.48
N ASP A 315 -14.58 10.02 -8.77
CA ASP A 315 -13.44 9.26 -9.27
C ASP A 315 -12.52 10.21 -10.04
N SER A 316 -11.33 10.44 -9.49
CA SER A 316 -10.40 11.43 -9.99
C SER A 316 -9.53 10.94 -11.15
N MET A 317 -9.63 9.66 -11.50
CA MET A 317 -8.94 8.99 -12.61
C MET A 317 -9.88 7.92 -13.15
N CYS A 318 -11.05 8.39 -13.62
CA CYS A 318 -12.21 7.53 -13.81
C CYS A 318 -12.07 6.56 -14.99
N GLY A 319 -11.03 6.70 -15.83
CA GLY A 319 -10.88 5.86 -17.01
C GLY A 319 -12.14 5.87 -17.86
N ASP A 320 -12.64 4.72 -18.21
CA ASP A 320 -13.89 4.55 -18.95
C ASP A 320 -15.15 4.53 -18.06
N GLY A 321 -15.05 4.96 -16.80
CA GLY A 321 -16.18 5.21 -15.92
C GLY A 321 -16.71 4.02 -15.11
N GLN A 322 -15.92 2.98 -14.88
CA GLN A 322 -16.36 1.77 -14.18
C GLN A 322 -16.93 2.07 -12.78
N PHE A 323 -16.20 2.84 -11.95
CA PHE A 323 -16.70 3.24 -10.63
C PHE A 323 -17.89 4.19 -10.70
N LEU A 324 -17.96 5.07 -11.70
CA LEU A 324 -19.08 5.98 -11.87
C LEU A 324 -20.37 5.21 -12.14
N VAL A 325 -20.32 4.24 -13.07
CA VAL A 325 -21.45 3.35 -13.39
C VAL A 325 -21.83 2.49 -12.19
N GLY A 326 -20.86 1.85 -11.53
CA GLY A 326 -21.10 1.01 -10.36
C GLY A 326 -21.77 1.79 -9.23
N THR A 327 -21.22 2.97 -8.89
CA THR A 327 -21.77 3.85 -7.84
C THR A 327 -23.18 4.31 -8.17
N LYS A 328 -23.42 4.75 -9.43
CA LYS A 328 -24.76 5.12 -9.90
C LYS A 328 -25.77 3.99 -9.70
N ASN A 329 -25.44 2.81 -10.23
CA ASN A 329 -26.32 1.67 -10.17
C ASN A 329 -26.59 1.22 -8.72
N ARG A 330 -25.57 1.26 -7.84
CA ARG A 330 -25.71 0.91 -6.43
C ARG A 330 -26.62 1.92 -5.69
N LYS A 331 -26.46 3.21 -5.91
CA LYS A 331 -27.36 4.24 -5.35
C LYS A 331 -28.82 4.03 -5.78
N ILE A 332 -29.06 3.75 -7.07
CA ILE A 332 -30.39 3.46 -7.58
C ILE A 332 -30.97 2.20 -6.93
N LYS A 333 -30.17 1.13 -6.84
CA LYS A 333 -30.55 -0.12 -6.14
C LYS A 333 -30.95 0.12 -4.68
N ASN A 334 -30.32 1.08 -4.03
CA ASN A 334 -30.59 1.47 -2.64
C ASN A 334 -31.76 2.49 -2.52
N GLY A 335 -32.52 2.70 -3.60
CA GLY A 335 -33.74 3.51 -3.58
C GLY A 335 -33.54 5.00 -3.87
N ILE A 336 -32.36 5.43 -4.23
CA ILE A 336 -32.12 6.82 -4.66
C ILE A 336 -32.60 6.99 -6.09
N SER A 337 -33.29 8.10 -6.39
CA SER A 337 -33.72 8.39 -7.75
C SER A 337 -32.53 8.51 -8.70
N GLU A 338 -32.70 8.10 -9.96
CA GLU A 338 -31.61 8.17 -10.95
C GLU A 338 -31.10 9.61 -11.10
N ALA A 339 -31.96 10.60 -11.12
CA ALA A 339 -31.57 12.00 -11.20
C ALA A 339 -30.68 12.43 -10.04
N THR A 340 -31.02 12.03 -8.81
CA THR A 340 -30.20 12.31 -7.62
C THR A 340 -28.89 11.55 -7.67
N ALA A 341 -28.90 10.26 -8.05
CA ALA A 341 -27.69 9.46 -8.16
C ALA A 341 -26.70 10.11 -9.14
N ILE A 342 -27.17 10.54 -10.29
CA ILE A 342 -26.37 11.18 -11.34
C ILE A 342 -25.79 12.53 -10.88
N SER A 343 -26.61 13.38 -10.26
CA SER A 343 -26.20 14.72 -9.83
C SER A 343 -25.13 14.72 -8.72
N THR A 344 -24.92 13.59 -8.06
CA THR A 344 -23.98 13.44 -6.94
C THR A 344 -22.72 12.65 -7.27
N ILE A 345 -22.51 12.29 -8.55
CA ILE A 345 -21.36 11.52 -9.02
C ILE A 345 -20.54 12.40 -9.97
N TYR A 346 -19.22 12.36 -9.79
CA TYR A 346 -18.27 13.20 -10.50
C TYR A 346 -17.10 12.35 -11.02
N GLY A 347 -16.52 12.73 -12.16
CA GLY A 347 -15.39 12.05 -12.76
C GLY A 347 -14.36 13.00 -13.33
N ILE A 348 -13.09 12.61 -13.28
CA ILE A 348 -11.99 13.30 -13.97
C ILE A 348 -11.18 12.24 -14.68
N ASP A 349 -10.80 12.50 -15.93
CA ASP A 349 -9.79 11.72 -16.63
C ASP A 349 -8.90 12.62 -17.49
N LEU A 350 -7.67 12.17 -17.72
CA LEU A 350 -6.68 12.90 -18.53
C LEU A 350 -7.02 12.88 -20.01
N THR A 351 -7.71 11.84 -20.48
CA THR A 351 -7.97 11.63 -21.91
C THR A 351 -9.44 11.86 -22.27
N GLN A 352 -9.67 12.64 -23.33
CA GLN A 352 -11.03 12.93 -23.80
C GLN A 352 -11.79 11.65 -24.19
N SER A 353 -11.10 10.67 -24.77
CA SER A 353 -11.72 9.39 -25.16
C SER A 353 -12.30 8.62 -23.95
N ASN A 354 -11.64 8.67 -22.79
CA ASN A 354 -12.14 8.06 -21.56
C ASN A 354 -13.34 8.82 -21.04
N VAL A 355 -13.29 10.15 -21.05
CA VAL A 355 -14.44 11.00 -20.67
C VAL A 355 -15.67 10.69 -21.55
N ASP A 356 -15.49 10.61 -22.88
CA ASP A 356 -16.57 10.31 -23.80
C ASP A 356 -17.16 8.91 -23.55
N ASN A 357 -16.29 7.90 -23.31
CA ASN A 357 -16.72 6.56 -22.94
C ASN A 357 -17.48 6.54 -21.61
N SER A 358 -16.99 7.25 -20.60
CA SER A 358 -17.64 7.35 -19.30
C SER A 358 -19.03 8.00 -19.38
N ILE A 359 -19.17 9.06 -20.16
CA ILE A 359 -20.45 9.71 -20.45
C ILE A 359 -21.39 8.74 -21.15
N SER A 360 -20.91 8.05 -22.19
CA SER A 360 -21.70 7.05 -22.93
C SER A 360 -22.20 5.93 -22.04
N ARG A 361 -21.35 5.36 -21.18
CA ARG A 361 -21.71 4.28 -20.24
C ARG A 361 -22.71 4.72 -19.16
N THR A 362 -22.78 5.99 -18.87
CA THR A 362 -23.77 6.56 -17.95
C THR A 362 -25.02 7.02 -18.69
N ASN A 363 -25.22 6.60 -19.95
CA ASN A 363 -26.32 6.96 -20.84
C ASN A 363 -26.39 8.48 -21.16
N GLY A 364 -25.25 9.16 -21.18
CA GLY A 364 -25.18 10.61 -21.42
C GLY A 364 -25.73 11.48 -20.29
N LEU A 365 -26.04 10.88 -19.16
CA LEU A 365 -26.74 11.57 -18.06
C LEU A 365 -25.78 12.19 -17.05
N VAL A 366 -24.54 11.68 -16.93
CA VAL A 366 -23.54 12.23 -16.01
C VAL A 366 -22.78 13.35 -16.71
N THR A 367 -23.16 14.58 -16.44
CA THR A 367 -22.51 15.79 -16.97
C THR A 367 -21.32 16.27 -16.14
N ASN A 368 -21.10 15.66 -14.99
CA ASN A 368 -20.06 16.03 -14.03
C ASN A 368 -18.75 15.27 -14.30
N ILE A 369 -18.47 14.89 -15.55
CA ILE A 369 -17.21 14.23 -15.96
C ILE A 369 -16.45 15.22 -16.83
N VAL A 370 -15.18 15.45 -16.47
CA VAL A 370 -14.35 16.45 -17.16
C VAL A 370 -13.01 15.87 -17.59
N CYS A 371 -12.53 16.31 -18.77
CA CYS A 371 -11.19 16.01 -19.24
C CYS A 371 -10.20 17.00 -18.62
N ALA A 372 -9.38 16.51 -17.68
CA ALA A 372 -8.39 17.34 -17.00
C ALA A 372 -7.29 16.49 -16.37
N ASP A 373 -6.11 17.12 -16.15
CA ASP A 373 -5.06 16.52 -15.34
C ASP A 373 -5.43 16.62 -13.85
N SER A 374 -5.80 15.50 -13.27
CA SER A 374 -6.16 15.41 -11.86
C SER A 374 -4.98 15.69 -10.90
N LEU A 375 -3.75 15.61 -11.36
CA LEU A 375 -2.54 15.93 -10.60
C LEU A 375 -2.11 17.37 -10.75
N GLY A 376 -2.64 18.09 -11.73
CA GLY A 376 -2.33 19.47 -12.03
C GLY A 376 -2.66 20.45 -10.89
N PRO A 377 -1.95 21.61 -10.81
CA PRO A 377 -2.13 22.57 -9.72
C PRO A 377 -3.46 23.33 -9.76
N THR A 378 -4.19 23.31 -10.87
CA THR A 378 -5.28 24.26 -11.19
C THR A 378 -6.65 23.64 -11.34
N PHE A 379 -6.86 22.37 -10.99
CA PHE A 379 -8.20 21.82 -11.06
C PHE A 379 -9.06 22.34 -9.90
N THR A 380 -9.75 23.46 -10.13
CA THR A 380 -10.94 23.88 -9.39
C THR A 380 -12.14 23.58 -10.29
N ALA A 381 -12.98 22.59 -9.94
CA ALA A 381 -14.29 22.49 -10.56
C ALA A 381 -15.07 23.76 -10.22
N GLU A 382 -15.35 24.59 -11.23
CA GLU A 382 -16.25 25.73 -11.10
C GLU A 382 -17.69 25.27 -10.88
#